data_3c1aa542c961d73bfba5b2a8a0aac93f
#
_entry.id   3c1aa542c961d73bfba5b2a8a0aac93f
#
_cell.length_a   1.000
_cell.length_b   1.000
_cell.length_c   1.000
_cell.angle_alpha   90.00
_cell.angle_beta   90.00
_cell.angle_gamma   90.00
#
_symmetry.space_group_name_H-M   'P 1'
#
loop_
_entity.id
_entity.type
_entity.pdbx_description
1 polymer ?
#
loop_
_entity_poly.entity_id
_entity_poly.type
_entity_poly.pdbx_seq_one_letter_code
_entity_poly.pdbx_strand_id
1 'polypeptide(L)'
;MMAAEAPRKTYELVGQSARLKQVMRLAQKLGRGHWPVLLLGETGTGKELVARTIHRSGAGGNFVVVDCSSMVGPLMESELFGHVKGAFTGAQGNKTGLIEQADGGTAFFDEIGELPLEMQAKLLRVLQEKEFRPVGSLQVRKSSFRVIAATNRDLAKEVEKGTFRQDLYYRLNVVTMRLAPLRERKDDLPALINHFLRLYGHEHTLSGDLLDLLLSYEWPGNVRELENCIQHMVAVNTGPLLHTGDAPSNLLNAAESRKIEALRVATQNLPAEAAAGAAVGAGGGVNGYPVAESQPIVAPILPLAEMERRAILQALDYTKGDRVMAAHLLGIGRTTLYRKLKEYEISN
;
A
#
# COMPACT_ATOMS: atom_id res chain seq x y z
N MET A 1 9.75 -32.46 -17.72
CA MET A 1 9.19 -31.29 -17.08
C MET A 1 10.25 -30.77 -16.10
N MET A 2 11.01 -29.75 -16.49
CA MET A 2 11.98 -29.10 -15.60
C MET A 2 11.20 -28.19 -14.68
N ALA A 3 11.29 -28.42 -13.39
CA ALA A 3 10.76 -27.50 -12.39
C ALA A 3 11.48 -26.15 -12.56
N ALA A 4 10.73 -25.11 -12.88
CA ALA A 4 11.24 -23.74 -12.95
C ALA A 4 11.79 -23.38 -11.57
N GLU A 5 13.10 -23.18 -11.48
CA GLU A 5 13.79 -22.72 -10.28
C GLU A 5 13.18 -21.36 -9.90
N ALA A 6 12.62 -21.26 -8.70
CA ALA A 6 12.01 -20.03 -8.23
C ALA A 6 13.01 -18.88 -8.37
N PRO A 7 12.64 -17.72 -8.92
CA PRO A 7 13.56 -16.62 -9.19
C PRO A 7 14.23 -16.20 -7.88
N ARG A 8 15.57 -16.23 -7.88
CA ARG A 8 16.36 -15.74 -6.74
C ARG A 8 16.03 -14.28 -6.53
N LYS A 9 15.44 -13.93 -5.37
CA LYS A 9 15.15 -12.54 -5.00
C LYS A 9 16.44 -11.73 -5.09
N THR A 10 16.59 -10.95 -6.15
CA THR A 10 17.66 -9.97 -6.28
C THR A 10 17.33 -8.81 -5.36
N TYR A 11 18.06 -8.72 -4.24
CA TYR A 11 17.91 -7.61 -3.28
C TYR A 11 18.61 -6.34 -3.81
N GLU A 12 18.20 -5.85 -4.95
CA GLU A 12 18.73 -4.62 -5.57
C GLU A 12 17.69 -3.50 -5.56
N LEU A 13 18.14 -2.30 -5.23
CA LEU A 13 17.33 -1.09 -5.35
C LEU A 13 17.30 -0.68 -6.82
N VAL A 14 16.11 -0.78 -7.42
CA VAL A 14 15.86 -0.40 -8.81
C VAL A 14 15.21 0.97 -8.87
N GLY A 15 15.75 1.87 -9.70
CA GLY A 15 15.20 3.19 -9.98
C GLY A 15 16.26 4.19 -10.44
N GLN A 16 15.80 5.32 -11.01
CA GLN A 16 16.63 6.34 -11.62
C GLN A 16 16.40 7.73 -11.03
N SER A 17 15.39 7.91 -10.18
CA SER A 17 15.04 9.19 -9.58
C SER A 17 16.19 9.79 -8.77
N ALA A 18 16.30 11.11 -8.76
CA ALA A 18 17.31 11.80 -7.97
C ALA A 18 17.20 11.50 -6.47
N ARG A 19 15.95 11.36 -5.97
CA ARG A 19 15.67 11.02 -4.57
C ARG A 19 16.22 9.63 -4.22
N LEU A 20 15.97 8.62 -5.04
CA LEU A 20 16.49 7.26 -4.80
C LEU A 20 18.01 7.22 -4.88
N LYS A 21 18.62 7.89 -5.87
CA LYS A 21 20.08 7.99 -6.00
C LYS A 21 20.72 8.63 -4.77
N GLN A 22 20.09 9.66 -4.19
CA GLN A 22 20.55 10.27 -2.94
C GLN A 22 20.52 9.28 -1.77
N VAL A 23 19.40 8.55 -1.62
CA VAL A 23 19.26 7.50 -0.59
C VAL A 23 20.34 6.43 -0.77
N MET A 24 20.58 5.95 -1.99
CA MET A 24 21.61 4.94 -2.27
C MET A 24 23.01 5.42 -1.91
N ARG A 25 23.38 6.64 -2.30
CA ARG A 25 24.69 7.23 -1.93
C ARG A 25 24.87 7.34 -0.43
N LEU A 26 23.83 7.79 0.29
CA LEU A 26 23.86 7.89 1.75
C LEU A 26 23.94 6.51 2.39
N ALA A 27 23.19 5.52 1.90
CA ALA A 27 23.24 4.13 2.37
C ALA A 27 24.65 3.55 2.25
N GLN A 28 25.31 3.72 1.11
CA GLN A 28 26.70 3.28 0.88
C GLN A 28 27.70 3.99 1.82
N LYS A 29 27.54 5.31 2.02
CA LYS A 29 28.38 6.07 2.96
C LYS A 29 28.21 5.56 4.39
N LEU A 30 26.96 5.37 4.81
CA LEU A 30 26.65 4.88 6.16
C LEU A 30 27.15 3.45 6.39
N GLY A 31 27.21 2.63 5.34
CA GLY A 31 27.74 1.26 5.43
C GLY A 31 29.12 1.18 6.07
N ARG A 32 29.98 2.17 5.85
CA ARG A 32 31.35 2.21 6.38
C ARG A 32 31.46 2.48 7.89
N GLY A 33 30.36 2.81 8.55
CA GLY A 33 30.32 3.11 9.98
C GLY A 33 29.30 2.25 10.72
N HIS A 34 29.29 2.34 12.07
CA HIS A 34 28.38 1.56 12.93
C HIS A 34 27.24 2.40 13.53
N TRP A 35 26.92 3.54 12.88
CA TRP A 35 25.85 4.41 13.35
C TRP A 35 24.49 3.72 13.32
N PRO A 36 23.64 3.87 14.38
CA PRO A 36 22.24 3.56 14.29
C PRO A 36 21.57 4.33 13.13
N VAL A 37 20.76 3.65 12.35
CA VAL A 37 20.03 4.24 11.22
C VAL A 37 18.54 4.00 11.38
N LEU A 38 17.75 5.08 11.28
CA LEU A 38 16.30 5.04 11.29
C LEU A 38 15.77 5.30 9.87
N LEU A 39 15.13 4.29 9.28
CA LEU A 39 14.50 4.37 7.95
C LEU A 39 13.03 4.72 8.11
N LEU A 40 12.62 5.87 7.59
CA LEU A 40 11.24 6.33 7.60
C LEU A 40 10.64 6.24 6.19
N GLY A 41 9.44 5.73 6.08
CA GLY A 41 8.72 5.66 4.81
C GLY A 41 7.52 4.74 4.87
N GLU A 42 6.60 4.94 3.96
CA GLU A 42 5.40 4.11 3.85
C GLU A 42 5.74 2.64 3.63
N THR A 43 4.78 1.77 3.93
CA THR A 43 4.90 0.33 3.66
C THR A 43 5.11 0.10 2.17
N GLY A 44 5.99 -0.85 1.83
CA GLY A 44 6.29 -1.18 0.43
C GLY A 44 7.23 -0.23 -0.32
N THR A 45 7.82 0.79 0.34
CA THR A 45 8.77 1.73 -0.29
C THR A 45 10.17 1.16 -0.54
N GLY A 46 10.51 0.00 0.05
CA GLY A 46 11.81 -0.65 -0.08
C GLY A 46 12.76 -0.42 1.10
N LYS A 47 12.26 -0.14 2.31
CA LYS A 47 13.07 0.08 3.53
C LYS A 47 14.05 -1.07 3.79
N GLU A 48 13.61 -2.33 3.65
CA GLU A 48 14.49 -3.50 3.83
C GLU A 48 15.64 -3.52 2.81
N LEU A 49 15.39 -3.19 1.54
CA LEU A 49 16.43 -3.16 0.52
C LEU A 49 17.50 -2.10 0.81
N VAL A 50 17.09 -0.94 1.36
CA VAL A 50 18.01 0.10 1.83
C VAL A 50 18.84 -0.42 3.02
N ALA A 51 18.21 -1.09 3.99
CA ALA A 51 18.92 -1.69 5.13
C ALA A 51 19.95 -2.72 4.67
N ARG A 52 19.60 -3.59 3.73
CA ARG A 52 20.53 -4.56 3.12
C ARG A 52 21.66 -3.89 2.36
N THR A 53 21.40 -2.78 1.67
CA THR A 53 22.42 -1.98 0.99
C THR A 53 23.42 -1.38 1.98
N ILE A 54 22.92 -0.84 3.09
CA ILE A 54 23.77 -0.32 4.18
C ILE A 54 24.64 -1.44 4.76
N HIS A 55 24.06 -2.60 5.03
CA HIS A 55 24.79 -3.76 5.57
C HIS A 55 25.88 -4.23 4.60
N ARG A 56 25.54 -4.48 3.32
CA ARG A 56 26.49 -4.94 2.28
C ARG A 56 27.66 -3.98 2.04
N SER A 57 27.43 -2.67 2.29
CA SER A 57 28.48 -1.65 2.18
C SER A 57 29.36 -1.57 3.42
N GLY A 58 29.13 -2.40 4.44
CA GLY A 58 29.81 -2.42 5.73
C GLY A 58 30.79 -3.58 5.88
N ALA A 59 31.19 -3.83 7.13
CA ALA A 59 32.24 -4.76 7.52
C ALA A 59 31.84 -6.27 7.52
N GLY A 60 30.64 -6.63 7.07
CA GLY A 60 30.19 -8.02 7.06
C GLY A 60 29.43 -8.48 8.30
N GLY A 61 29.40 -9.78 8.56
CA GLY A 61 28.59 -10.42 9.60
C GLY A 61 27.19 -10.79 9.13
N ASN A 62 26.36 -11.29 10.02
CA ASN A 62 24.99 -11.69 9.71
C ASN A 62 24.06 -10.46 9.55
N PHE A 63 23.15 -10.53 8.59
CA PHE A 63 22.01 -9.61 8.49
C PHE A 63 20.77 -10.31 9.03
N VAL A 64 20.36 -9.95 10.23
CA VAL A 64 19.21 -10.55 10.91
C VAL A 64 18.02 -9.63 10.83
N VAL A 65 16.94 -10.09 10.22
CA VAL A 65 15.67 -9.37 10.13
C VAL A 65 14.81 -9.68 11.33
N VAL A 66 14.37 -8.63 12.00
CA VAL A 66 13.43 -8.66 13.15
C VAL A 66 12.16 -7.98 12.70
N ASP A 67 11.16 -8.76 12.29
CA ASP A 67 9.84 -8.22 11.93
C ASP A 67 9.00 -8.04 13.20
N CYS A 68 8.94 -6.79 13.69
CA CYS A 68 8.23 -6.46 14.93
C CYS A 68 6.70 -6.57 14.79
N SER A 69 6.15 -6.60 13.58
CA SER A 69 4.71 -6.71 13.35
C SER A 69 4.19 -8.15 13.38
N SER A 70 5.04 -9.11 13.04
CA SER A 70 4.67 -10.54 12.96
C SER A 70 4.71 -11.26 14.32
N MET A 71 5.35 -10.66 15.32
CA MET A 71 5.57 -11.27 16.63
C MET A 71 4.53 -10.77 17.64
N VAL A 72 3.74 -11.68 18.22
CA VAL A 72 2.67 -11.32 19.16
C VAL A 72 2.88 -12.01 20.52
N GLY A 73 2.65 -11.25 21.61
CA GLY A 73 2.59 -11.76 22.97
C GLY A 73 3.89 -12.39 23.51
N PRO A 74 3.79 -13.42 24.35
CA PRO A 74 4.97 -14.03 25.01
C PRO A 74 5.99 -14.64 24.06
N LEU A 75 5.60 -14.99 22.84
CA LEU A 75 6.49 -15.54 21.82
C LEU A 75 7.50 -14.50 21.32
N MET A 76 7.14 -13.22 21.30
CA MET A 76 8.05 -12.14 20.87
C MET A 76 9.34 -12.10 21.69
N GLU A 77 9.23 -12.21 23.01
CA GLU A 77 10.42 -12.23 23.87
C GLU A 77 11.32 -13.42 23.59
N SER A 78 10.72 -14.59 23.42
CA SER A 78 11.42 -15.83 23.06
C SER A 78 12.07 -15.77 21.69
N GLU A 79 11.44 -15.14 20.70
CA GLU A 79 12.05 -14.92 19.37
C GLU A 79 13.25 -13.97 19.45
N LEU A 80 13.08 -12.85 20.14
CA LEU A 80 14.13 -11.82 20.24
C LEU A 80 15.33 -12.27 21.06
N PHE A 81 15.09 -12.77 22.28
CA PHE A 81 16.15 -13.04 23.25
C PHE A 81 16.49 -14.53 23.40
N GLY A 82 15.70 -15.42 22.79
CA GLY A 82 15.84 -16.86 22.99
C GLY A 82 15.26 -17.33 24.31
N HIS A 83 15.27 -18.64 24.53
CA HIS A 83 14.82 -19.24 25.77
C HIS A 83 15.63 -20.49 26.13
N VAL A 84 15.62 -20.85 27.40
CA VAL A 84 16.12 -22.11 27.87
C VAL A 84 14.99 -23.12 28.03
N LYS A 85 15.31 -24.42 27.98
CA LYS A 85 14.36 -25.51 28.19
C LYS A 85 13.61 -25.30 29.49
N GLY A 86 12.26 -25.39 29.44
CA GLY A 86 11.40 -25.23 30.62
C GLY A 86 11.05 -23.77 30.98
N ALA A 87 11.45 -22.78 30.19
CA ALA A 87 11.19 -21.35 30.45
C ALA A 87 9.69 -21.00 30.49
N PHE A 88 8.87 -21.74 29.72
CA PHE A 88 7.39 -21.61 29.68
C PHE A 88 6.77 -22.92 29.23
N THR A 89 5.44 -23.06 29.36
CA THR A 89 4.69 -24.22 28.88
C THR A 89 4.84 -24.38 27.36
N GLY A 90 5.53 -25.47 26.93
CA GLY A 90 5.86 -25.73 25.54
C GLY A 90 7.35 -25.48 25.16
N ALA A 91 8.16 -24.96 26.05
CA ALA A 91 9.61 -24.82 25.85
C ALA A 91 10.34 -26.16 25.98
N GLN A 92 10.28 -26.99 24.93
CA GLN A 92 10.87 -28.36 24.94
C GLN A 92 12.39 -28.36 24.79
N GLY A 93 12.99 -27.29 24.25
CA GLY A 93 14.43 -27.15 23.99
C GLY A 93 14.95 -25.75 24.27
N ASN A 94 16.24 -25.56 24.06
CA ASN A 94 16.84 -24.23 24.04
C ASN A 94 16.66 -23.61 22.67
N LYS A 95 16.37 -22.31 22.61
CA LYS A 95 16.29 -21.54 21.36
C LYS A 95 17.23 -20.35 21.41
N THR A 96 18.05 -20.19 20.39
CA THR A 96 18.88 -19.01 20.16
C THR A 96 18.02 -17.86 19.63
N GLY A 97 18.04 -16.70 20.29
CA GLY A 97 17.28 -15.52 19.91
C GLY A 97 17.90 -14.74 18.76
N LEU A 98 17.09 -13.89 18.09
CA LEU A 98 17.51 -13.06 16.97
C LEU A 98 18.63 -12.06 17.39
N ILE A 99 18.59 -11.57 18.62
CA ILE A 99 19.62 -10.68 19.18
C ILE A 99 20.99 -11.38 19.22
N GLU A 100 21.02 -12.65 19.62
CA GLU A 100 22.27 -13.44 19.65
C GLU A 100 22.76 -13.76 18.23
N GLN A 101 21.85 -14.08 17.30
CA GLN A 101 22.19 -14.35 15.91
C GLN A 101 22.77 -13.12 15.19
N ALA A 102 22.42 -11.91 15.65
CA ALA A 102 22.91 -10.66 15.08
C ALA A 102 24.31 -10.27 15.57
N ASP A 103 24.90 -11.01 16.51
CA ASP A 103 26.21 -10.69 17.08
C ASP A 103 27.30 -10.58 16.00
N GLY A 104 28.11 -9.53 16.07
CA GLY A 104 29.11 -9.20 15.07
C GLY A 104 28.56 -8.72 13.72
N GLY A 105 27.23 -8.60 13.56
CA GLY A 105 26.56 -8.28 12.32
C GLY A 105 25.65 -7.07 12.41
N THR A 106 24.49 -7.17 11.77
CA THR A 106 23.45 -6.12 11.73
C THR A 106 22.09 -6.70 12.09
N ALA A 107 21.41 -6.10 13.08
CA ALA A 107 20.01 -6.34 13.36
C ALA A 107 19.17 -5.27 12.65
N PHE A 108 18.27 -5.70 11.78
CA PHE A 108 17.30 -4.85 11.09
C PHE A 108 15.93 -5.05 11.72
N PHE A 109 15.45 -4.03 12.43
CA PHE A 109 14.13 -4.01 13.06
C PHE A 109 13.14 -3.38 12.08
N ASP A 110 12.32 -4.20 11.44
CA ASP A 110 11.23 -3.70 10.58
C ASP A 110 10.00 -3.42 11.43
N GLU A 111 9.33 -2.31 11.13
CA GLU A 111 8.17 -1.76 11.85
C GLU A 111 8.42 -1.66 13.37
N ILE A 112 9.56 -1.05 13.75
CA ILE A 112 9.99 -0.90 15.16
C ILE A 112 8.94 -0.21 16.05
N GLY A 113 8.06 0.61 15.48
CA GLY A 113 6.95 1.26 16.16
C GLY A 113 5.85 0.32 16.67
N GLU A 114 5.89 -0.97 16.26
CA GLU A 114 4.94 -2.00 16.71
C GLU A 114 5.42 -2.73 17.97
N LEU A 115 6.67 -2.51 18.40
CA LEU A 115 7.19 -3.15 19.62
C LEU A 115 6.44 -2.70 20.88
N PRO A 116 5.97 -3.62 21.74
CA PRO A 116 5.40 -3.28 23.04
C PRO A 116 6.42 -2.57 23.94
N LEU A 117 5.95 -1.69 24.82
CA LEU A 117 6.80 -0.89 25.72
C LEU A 117 7.77 -1.73 26.56
N GLU A 118 7.34 -2.93 26.98
CA GLU A 118 8.20 -3.86 27.73
C GLU A 118 9.38 -4.33 26.87
N MET A 119 9.13 -4.67 25.61
CA MET A 119 10.17 -5.09 24.68
C MET A 119 11.09 -3.94 24.28
N GLN A 120 10.56 -2.73 24.17
CA GLN A 120 11.35 -1.52 23.95
C GLN A 120 12.35 -1.29 25.10
N ALA A 121 11.94 -1.52 26.35
CA ALA A 121 12.84 -1.39 27.52
C ALA A 121 13.95 -2.44 27.50
N LYS A 122 13.64 -3.69 27.15
CA LYS A 122 14.62 -4.78 27.02
C LYS A 122 15.60 -4.51 25.87
N LEU A 123 15.08 -4.07 24.71
CA LEU A 123 15.92 -3.70 23.57
C LEU A 123 16.87 -2.56 23.90
N LEU A 124 16.38 -1.51 24.58
CA LEU A 124 17.24 -0.40 25.01
C LEU A 124 18.45 -0.86 25.84
N ARG A 125 18.22 -1.78 26.80
CA ARG A 125 19.33 -2.35 27.62
C ARG A 125 20.35 -3.05 26.71
N VAL A 126 19.91 -3.87 25.75
CA VAL A 126 20.82 -4.52 24.81
C VAL A 126 21.65 -3.50 24.02
N LEU A 127 21.01 -2.41 23.57
CA LEU A 127 21.69 -1.38 22.79
C LEU A 127 22.71 -0.57 23.61
N GLN A 128 22.48 -0.44 24.92
CA GLN A 128 23.35 0.31 25.84
C GLN A 128 24.44 -0.56 26.43
N GLU A 129 24.06 -1.69 27.04
CA GLU A 129 24.92 -2.57 27.82
C GLU A 129 25.58 -3.66 26.99
N LYS A 130 25.08 -3.93 25.79
CA LYS A 130 25.49 -5.04 24.92
C LYS A 130 25.30 -6.41 25.59
N GLU A 131 24.38 -6.51 26.53
CA GLU A 131 24.05 -7.69 27.29
C GLU A 131 22.55 -7.95 27.32
N PHE A 132 22.17 -9.23 27.33
CA PHE A 132 20.80 -9.68 27.45
C PHE A 132 20.70 -11.00 28.20
N ARG A 133 19.48 -11.40 28.56
CA ARG A 133 19.20 -12.70 29.19
C ARG A 133 18.15 -13.45 28.38
N PRO A 134 18.38 -14.71 28.01
CA PRO A 134 17.36 -15.56 27.47
C PRO A 134 16.20 -15.77 28.45
N VAL A 135 15.00 -15.98 27.95
CA VAL A 135 13.82 -16.23 28.81
C VAL A 135 14.05 -17.48 29.67
N GLY A 136 13.78 -17.38 30.97
CA GLY A 136 14.00 -18.44 31.94
C GLY A 136 15.47 -18.63 32.38
N SER A 137 16.41 -17.83 31.86
CA SER A 137 17.82 -17.94 32.23
C SER A 137 18.28 -16.79 33.13
N LEU A 138 19.09 -17.10 34.16
CA LEU A 138 19.80 -16.12 34.94
C LEU A 138 21.13 -15.70 34.31
N GLN A 139 21.59 -16.47 33.32
CA GLN A 139 22.89 -16.25 32.70
C GLN A 139 22.82 -15.07 31.72
N VAL A 140 23.72 -14.10 31.88
CA VAL A 140 23.89 -12.98 30.96
C VAL A 140 24.66 -13.42 29.74
N ARG A 141 24.20 -13.03 28.57
CA ARG A 141 24.88 -13.20 27.28
C ARG A 141 25.23 -11.85 26.68
N LYS A 142 26.29 -11.79 25.90
CA LYS A 142 26.72 -10.58 25.20
C LYS A 142 26.34 -10.65 23.74
N SER A 143 25.94 -9.51 23.19
CA SER A 143 25.73 -9.35 21.75
C SER A 143 26.01 -7.91 21.35
N SER A 144 26.88 -7.73 20.37
CA SER A 144 27.24 -6.44 19.81
C SER A 144 26.98 -6.42 18.33
N PHE A 145 26.00 -5.65 17.91
CA PHE A 145 25.57 -5.55 16.52
C PHE A 145 25.29 -4.10 16.15
N ARG A 146 25.27 -3.84 14.85
CA ARG A 146 24.76 -2.60 14.27
C ARG A 146 23.24 -2.63 14.25
N VAL A 147 22.60 -1.50 14.59
CA VAL A 147 21.15 -1.35 14.52
C VAL A 147 20.74 -0.58 13.27
N ILE A 148 19.79 -1.12 12.52
CA ILE A 148 19.01 -0.41 11.52
C ILE A 148 17.54 -0.63 11.89
N ALA A 149 16.79 0.44 12.10
CA ALA A 149 15.36 0.37 12.41
C ALA A 149 14.55 0.99 11.27
N ALA A 150 13.38 0.44 10.98
CA ALA A 150 12.46 0.95 9.97
C ALA A 150 11.06 1.08 10.54
N THR A 151 10.32 2.09 10.08
CA THR A 151 8.90 2.26 10.44
C THR A 151 8.19 3.16 9.44
N ASN A 152 6.88 3.00 9.32
CA ASN A 152 5.97 3.90 8.64
C ASN A 152 5.34 4.93 9.61
N ARG A 153 5.48 4.74 10.93
CA ARG A 153 4.93 5.62 11.97
C ARG A 153 5.84 6.81 12.25
N ASP A 154 5.24 7.91 12.69
CA ASP A 154 5.95 9.06 13.25
C ASP A 154 6.29 8.76 14.71
N LEU A 155 7.51 8.26 14.96
CA LEU A 155 7.93 7.88 16.31
C LEU A 155 7.94 9.06 17.31
N ALA A 156 8.11 10.30 16.84
CA ALA A 156 8.04 11.45 17.73
C ALA A 156 6.62 11.61 18.30
N LYS A 157 5.60 11.45 17.45
CA LYS A 157 4.20 11.43 17.89
C LYS A 157 3.87 10.23 18.76
N GLU A 158 4.46 9.08 18.50
CA GLU A 158 4.26 7.88 19.34
C GLU A 158 4.90 8.07 20.73
N VAL A 159 6.01 8.82 20.83
CA VAL A 159 6.59 9.23 22.14
C VAL A 159 5.63 10.16 22.89
N GLU A 160 5.05 11.15 22.22
CA GLU A 160 4.06 12.06 22.84
C GLU A 160 2.83 11.32 23.37
N LYS A 161 2.38 10.27 22.65
CA LYS A 161 1.27 9.40 23.05
C LYS A 161 1.65 8.41 24.17
N GLY A 162 2.93 8.29 24.52
CA GLY A 162 3.42 7.31 25.48
C GLY A 162 3.44 5.85 24.97
N THR A 163 3.26 5.61 23.68
CA THR A 163 3.33 4.28 23.05
C THR A 163 4.73 3.88 22.60
N PHE A 164 5.65 4.86 22.56
CA PHE A 164 7.07 4.63 22.28
C PHE A 164 7.93 5.35 23.32
N ARG A 165 9.00 4.69 23.81
CA ARG A 165 9.88 5.26 24.84
C ARG A 165 10.79 6.31 24.23
N GLN A 166 10.90 7.44 24.90
CA GLN A 166 11.73 8.58 24.50
C GLN A 166 13.23 8.23 24.47
N ASP A 167 13.70 7.45 25.45
CA ASP A 167 15.10 7.03 25.56
C ASP A 167 15.51 6.11 24.38
N LEU A 168 14.66 5.17 23.99
CA LEU A 168 14.88 4.32 22.83
C LEU A 168 14.85 5.13 21.53
N TYR A 169 13.90 6.07 21.40
CA TYR A 169 13.82 6.95 20.24
C TYR A 169 15.14 7.69 19.99
N TYR A 170 15.70 8.35 21.00
CA TYR A 170 16.98 9.05 20.84
C TYR A 170 18.17 8.10 20.57
N ARG A 171 18.12 6.86 21.04
CA ARG A 171 19.15 5.87 20.74
C ARG A 171 19.13 5.39 19.30
N LEU A 172 17.93 5.32 18.68
CA LEU A 172 17.73 4.90 17.29
C LEU A 172 17.87 6.06 16.30
N ASN A 173 17.43 7.26 16.66
CA ASN A 173 17.35 8.44 15.80
C ASN A 173 18.69 9.20 15.73
N VAL A 174 19.79 8.51 15.42
CA VAL A 174 21.11 9.14 15.21
C VAL A 174 21.25 9.59 13.75
N VAL A 175 20.92 8.73 12.80
CA VAL A 175 20.86 9.08 11.38
C VAL A 175 19.51 8.67 10.84
N THR A 176 18.75 9.64 10.37
CA THR A 176 17.43 9.39 9.74
C THR A 176 17.52 9.46 8.23
N MET A 177 16.95 8.45 7.58
CA MET A 177 16.78 8.41 6.12
C MET A 177 15.28 8.29 5.78
N ARG A 178 14.76 9.20 4.95
CA ARG A 178 13.38 9.15 4.48
C ARG A 178 13.31 8.58 3.07
N LEU A 179 12.50 7.54 2.91
CA LEU A 179 12.18 6.96 1.61
C LEU A 179 10.88 7.60 1.10
N ALA A 180 10.99 8.27 -0.04
CA ALA A 180 9.82 8.85 -0.68
C ALA A 180 8.86 7.76 -1.17
N PRO A 181 7.54 7.95 -1.05
CA PRO A 181 6.56 7.06 -1.65
C PRO A 181 6.67 7.07 -3.18
N LEU A 182 6.18 6.02 -3.85
CA LEU A 182 6.34 5.83 -5.29
C LEU A 182 5.71 6.96 -6.12
N ARG A 183 4.59 7.52 -5.66
CA ARG A 183 3.92 8.69 -6.27
C ARG A 183 4.79 9.94 -6.33
N GLU A 184 5.80 10.08 -5.47
CA GLU A 184 6.75 11.20 -5.47
C GLU A 184 8.05 10.92 -6.25
N ARG A 185 8.18 9.71 -6.79
CA ARG A 185 9.32 9.27 -7.61
C ARG A 185 8.85 8.49 -8.83
N LYS A 186 7.85 9.01 -9.54
CA LYS A 186 7.25 8.36 -10.74
C LYS A 186 8.28 8.08 -11.83
N ASP A 187 9.40 8.80 -11.86
CA ASP A 187 10.53 8.52 -12.75
C ASP A 187 11.11 7.10 -12.56
N ASP A 188 10.88 6.47 -11.43
CA ASP A 188 11.33 5.09 -11.16
C ASP A 188 10.38 4.04 -11.77
N LEU A 189 9.12 4.40 -12.07
CA LEU A 189 8.09 3.46 -12.55
C LEU A 189 8.54 2.67 -13.79
N PRO A 190 9.06 3.28 -14.87
CA PRO A 190 9.45 2.52 -16.06
C PRO A 190 10.55 1.49 -15.75
N ALA A 191 11.51 1.85 -14.90
CA ALA A 191 12.59 0.96 -14.51
C ALA A 191 12.08 -0.21 -13.64
N LEU A 192 11.16 0.07 -12.70
CA LEU A 192 10.55 -0.93 -11.84
C LEU A 192 9.64 -1.88 -12.62
N ILE A 193 8.81 -1.37 -13.53
CA ILE A 193 7.94 -2.17 -14.39
C ILE A 193 8.80 -3.12 -15.23
N ASN A 194 9.83 -2.62 -15.90
CA ASN A 194 10.74 -3.45 -16.69
C ASN A 194 11.47 -4.48 -15.84
N HIS A 195 11.84 -4.13 -14.60
CA HIS A 195 12.48 -5.07 -13.67
C HIS A 195 11.54 -6.22 -13.33
N PHE A 196 10.29 -5.92 -12.94
CA PHE A 196 9.32 -6.96 -12.56
C PHE A 196 8.85 -7.80 -13.76
N LEU A 197 8.70 -7.20 -14.95
CA LEU A 197 8.43 -7.97 -16.16
C LEU A 197 9.56 -8.96 -16.47
N ARG A 198 10.83 -8.56 -16.34
CA ARG A 198 11.96 -9.48 -16.50
C ARG A 198 11.97 -10.58 -15.46
N LEU A 199 11.51 -10.29 -14.26
CA LEU A 199 11.53 -11.24 -13.14
C LEU A 199 10.41 -12.29 -13.26
N TYR A 200 9.20 -11.87 -13.67
CA TYR A 200 7.99 -12.69 -13.64
C TYR A 200 7.42 -13.03 -15.02
N GLY A 201 7.62 -12.16 -15.99
CA GLY A 201 6.98 -12.26 -17.31
C GLY A 201 7.96 -12.06 -18.46
N HIS A 202 9.02 -12.87 -18.55
CA HIS A 202 10.14 -12.74 -19.49
C HIS A 202 9.75 -12.46 -20.94
N GLU A 203 8.61 -12.99 -21.41
CA GLU A 203 8.12 -12.87 -22.78
C GLU A 203 6.98 -11.85 -22.92
N HIS A 204 6.55 -11.23 -21.80
CA HIS A 204 5.41 -10.32 -21.83
C HIS A 204 5.84 -8.90 -22.17
N THR A 205 5.00 -8.23 -22.94
CA THR A 205 5.05 -6.79 -23.24
C THR A 205 3.78 -6.11 -22.75
N LEU A 206 3.80 -4.79 -22.58
CA LEU A 206 2.64 -4.02 -22.16
C LEU A 206 1.99 -3.33 -23.35
N SER A 207 0.66 -3.30 -23.41
CA SER A 207 -0.06 -2.40 -24.32
C SER A 207 0.15 -0.94 -23.88
N GLY A 208 0.06 0.01 -24.82
CA GLY A 208 0.22 1.44 -24.54
C GLY A 208 -0.76 1.92 -23.47
N ASP A 209 -2.03 1.55 -23.60
CA ASP A 209 -3.10 1.93 -22.63
C ASP A 209 -2.82 1.40 -21.23
N LEU A 210 -2.28 0.18 -21.10
CA LEU A 210 -1.91 -0.38 -19.80
C LEU A 210 -0.71 0.37 -19.20
N LEU A 211 0.29 0.71 -20.01
CA LEU A 211 1.44 1.48 -19.54
C LEU A 211 1.00 2.85 -19.01
N ASP A 212 0.14 3.56 -19.73
CA ASP A 212 -0.41 4.85 -19.32
C ASP A 212 -1.19 4.73 -17.99
N LEU A 213 -1.97 3.65 -17.85
CA LEU A 213 -2.67 3.34 -16.61
C LEU A 213 -1.71 3.16 -15.44
N LEU A 214 -0.66 2.35 -15.60
CA LEU A 214 0.35 2.10 -14.57
C LEU A 214 1.12 3.37 -14.18
N LEU A 215 1.46 4.23 -15.14
CA LEU A 215 2.17 5.49 -14.90
C LEU A 215 1.28 6.55 -14.23
N SER A 216 -0.02 6.52 -14.48
CA SER A 216 -0.97 7.46 -13.90
C SER A 216 -1.36 7.13 -12.46
N TYR A 217 -1.27 5.89 -12.03
CA TYR A 217 -1.73 5.43 -10.72
C TYR A 217 -0.83 5.93 -9.58
N GLU A 218 -1.40 6.12 -8.37
CA GLU A 218 -0.68 6.71 -7.22
C GLU A 218 0.08 5.69 -6.37
N TRP A 219 -0.18 4.41 -6.56
CA TRP A 219 0.51 3.32 -5.87
C TRP A 219 0.50 3.46 -4.34
N PRO A 220 -0.67 3.44 -3.67
CA PRO A 220 -0.75 3.56 -2.22
C PRO A 220 0.06 2.47 -1.48
N GLY A 221 0.16 1.25 -2.03
CA GLY A 221 1.03 0.19 -1.53
C GLY A 221 2.46 0.23 -2.08
N ASN A 222 2.83 1.33 -2.76
CA ASN A 222 4.17 1.59 -3.27
C ASN A 222 4.71 0.47 -4.19
N VAL A 223 6.00 0.14 -4.06
CA VAL A 223 6.67 -0.85 -4.91
C VAL A 223 6.12 -2.26 -4.71
N ARG A 224 5.68 -2.59 -3.48
CA ARG A 224 5.08 -3.91 -3.19
C ARG A 224 3.75 -4.10 -3.93
N GLU A 225 2.93 -3.06 -4.03
CA GLU A 225 1.68 -3.11 -4.80
C GLU A 225 1.96 -3.22 -6.30
N LEU A 226 2.92 -2.46 -6.82
CA LEU A 226 3.34 -2.54 -8.22
C LEU A 226 3.86 -3.94 -8.57
N GLU A 227 4.71 -4.53 -7.72
CA GLU A 227 5.22 -5.89 -7.88
C GLU A 227 4.08 -6.90 -7.95
N ASN A 228 3.16 -6.86 -6.98
CA ASN A 228 1.98 -7.74 -6.94
C ASN A 228 1.07 -7.54 -8.16
N CYS A 229 0.91 -6.31 -8.64
CA CYS A 229 0.13 -5.99 -9.82
C CYS A 229 0.73 -6.65 -11.07
N ILE A 230 2.04 -6.52 -11.28
CA ILE A 230 2.72 -7.15 -12.43
C ILE A 230 2.63 -8.69 -12.33
N GLN A 231 2.86 -9.26 -11.14
CA GLN A 231 2.69 -10.70 -10.93
C GLN A 231 1.28 -11.18 -11.26
N HIS A 232 0.25 -10.43 -10.80
CA HIS A 232 -1.14 -10.76 -11.09
C HIS A 232 -1.40 -10.77 -12.59
N MET A 233 -1.03 -9.70 -13.30
CA MET A 233 -1.23 -9.59 -14.74
C MET A 233 -0.57 -10.72 -15.52
N VAL A 234 0.68 -11.06 -15.19
CA VAL A 234 1.40 -12.18 -15.80
C VAL A 234 0.73 -13.53 -15.51
N ALA A 235 0.16 -13.70 -14.31
CA ALA A 235 -0.46 -14.95 -13.90
C ALA A 235 -1.83 -15.20 -14.56
N VAL A 236 -2.60 -14.15 -14.85
CA VAL A 236 -3.95 -14.26 -15.43
C VAL A 236 -3.95 -14.18 -16.97
N ASN A 237 -2.94 -13.57 -17.56
CA ASN A 237 -2.82 -13.43 -18.99
C ASN A 237 -2.37 -14.74 -19.65
N THR A 238 -2.92 -15.04 -20.83
CA THR A 238 -2.62 -16.26 -21.60
C THR A 238 -1.76 -16.00 -22.83
N GLY A 239 -1.45 -14.75 -23.15
CA GLY A 239 -0.68 -14.33 -24.31
C GLY A 239 0.57 -13.51 -23.95
N PRO A 240 1.38 -13.11 -24.91
CA PRO A 240 2.60 -12.34 -24.66
C PRO A 240 2.34 -10.85 -24.42
N LEU A 241 1.14 -10.34 -24.72
CA LEU A 241 0.78 -8.94 -24.57
C LEU A 241 -0.19 -8.76 -23.40
N LEU A 242 0.23 -7.99 -22.39
CA LEU A 242 -0.62 -7.61 -21.25
C LEU A 242 -1.50 -6.41 -21.63
N HIS A 243 -2.78 -6.51 -21.32
CA HIS A 243 -3.79 -5.51 -21.59
C HIS A 243 -4.38 -4.93 -20.30
N THR A 244 -5.11 -3.83 -20.40
CA THR A 244 -5.83 -3.24 -19.26
C THR A 244 -6.80 -4.20 -18.59
N GLY A 245 -7.39 -5.14 -19.34
CA GLY A 245 -8.27 -6.18 -18.80
C GLY A 245 -7.60 -7.18 -17.86
N ASP A 246 -6.27 -7.32 -17.92
CA ASP A 246 -5.48 -8.18 -17.02
C ASP A 246 -5.17 -7.47 -15.69
N ALA A 247 -5.42 -6.15 -15.61
CA ALA A 247 -5.11 -5.37 -14.42
C ALA A 247 -6.06 -5.68 -13.25
N PRO A 248 -5.57 -5.66 -12.00
CA PRO A 248 -6.41 -5.83 -10.83
C PRO A 248 -7.53 -4.80 -10.75
N SER A 249 -8.69 -5.19 -10.22
CA SER A 249 -9.91 -4.36 -10.16
C SER A 249 -9.71 -3.03 -9.40
N ASN A 250 -8.87 -3.00 -8.38
CA ASN A 250 -8.55 -1.76 -7.66
C ASN A 250 -7.91 -0.71 -8.58
N LEU A 251 -7.05 -1.12 -9.49
CA LEU A 251 -6.40 -0.23 -10.46
C LEU A 251 -7.43 0.29 -11.49
N LEU A 252 -8.30 -0.57 -11.99
CA LEU A 252 -9.37 -0.20 -12.94
C LEU A 252 -10.37 0.77 -12.32
N ASN A 253 -10.86 0.47 -11.13
CA ASN A 253 -11.81 1.32 -10.40
C ASN A 253 -11.23 2.72 -10.09
N ALA A 254 -9.95 2.79 -9.75
CA ALA A 254 -9.27 4.08 -9.52
C ALA A 254 -9.15 4.89 -10.82
N ALA A 255 -8.93 4.24 -11.96
CA ALA A 255 -8.89 4.91 -13.26
C ALA A 255 -10.28 5.44 -13.67
N GLU A 256 -11.34 4.66 -13.46
CA GLU A 256 -12.71 5.08 -13.72
C GLU A 256 -13.12 6.27 -12.83
N SER A 257 -12.80 6.20 -11.53
CA SER A 257 -13.08 7.28 -10.59
C SER A 257 -12.40 8.59 -11.01
N ARG A 258 -11.17 8.54 -11.50
CA ARG A 258 -10.45 9.71 -12.02
C ARG A 258 -11.08 10.26 -13.30
N LYS A 259 -11.51 9.39 -14.21
CA LYS A 259 -12.21 9.83 -15.44
C LYS A 259 -13.51 10.57 -15.10
N ILE A 260 -14.29 10.04 -14.15
CA ILE A 260 -15.52 10.66 -13.68
C ILE A 260 -15.24 12.02 -13.03
N GLU A 261 -14.23 12.12 -12.19
CA GLU A 261 -13.87 13.37 -11.54
C GLU A 261 -13.34 14.41 -12.53
N ALA A 262 -12.51 14.01 -13.50
CA ALA A 262 -12.05 14.88 -14.57
C ALA A 262 -13.21 15.43 -15.42
N LEU A 263 -14.22 14.59 -15.73
CA LEU A 263 -15.43 15.00 -16.42
C LEU A 263 -16.26 15.98 -15.58
N ARG A 264 -16.38 15.78 -14.26
CA ARG A 264 -17.07 16.71 -13.37
C ARG A 264 -16.40 18.08 -13.33
N VAL A 265 -15.08 18.11 -13.20
CA VAL A 265 -14.30 19.37 -13.20
C VAL A 265 -14.42 20.07 -14.57
N ALA A 266 -14.35 19.32 -15.68
CA ALA A 266 -14.51 19.87 -17.02
C ALA A 266 -15.91 20.49 -17.22
N THR A 267 -16.97 19.85 -16.73
CA THR A 267 -18.34 20.36 -16.81
C THR A 267 -18.59 21.56 -15.90
N GLN A 268 -17.92 21.67 -14.76
CA GLN A 268 -18.02 22.84 -13.88
C GLN A 268 -17.29 24.08 -14.41
N ASN A 269 -16.29 23.89 -15.27
CA ASN A 269 -15.49 24.97 -15.84
C ASN A 269 -15.98 25.44 -17.24
N LEU A 270 -17.11 24.96 -17.72
CA LEU A 270 -17.72 25.51 -18.95
C LEU A 270 -18.28 26.92 -18.64
N PRO A 271 -17.80 27.97 -19.34
CA PRO A 271 -18.37 29.30 -19.16
C PRO A 271 -19.85 29.29 -19.54
N ALA A 272 -20.66 29.95 -18.72
CA ALA A 272 -22.12 30.02 -18.90
C ALA A 272 -22.56 30.58 -20.27
N GLU A 273 -21.64 31.14 -21.04
CA GLU A 273 -21.89 31.66 -22.37
C GLU A 273 -22.03 30.59 -23.47
N ALA A 274 -21.55 29.39 -23.27
CA ALA A 274 -21.67 28.31 -24.26
C ALA A 274 -23.04 27.62 -24.24
N ALA A 275 -23.82 27.81 -23.17
CA ALA A 275 -25.19 27.27 -23.07
C ALA A 275 -26.25 28.15 -23.74
N ALA A 276 -25.93 29.40 -24.07
CA ALA A 276 -26.88 30.35 -24.71
C ALA A 276 -26.87 30.28 -26.22
N GLY A 277 -25.91 29.60 -26.85
CA GLY A 277 -25.71 29.57 -28.34
C GLY A 277 -26.50 28.52 -29.08
N ALA A 278 -27.14 27.55 -28.42
CA ALA A 278 -27.81 26.43 -29.08
C ALA A 278 -29.34 26.57 -29.23
N ALA A 279 -29.92 27.72 -28.85
CA ALA A 279 -31.38 27.93 -28.84
C ALA A 279 -31.87 28.99 -29.83
N VAL A 280 -31.17 29.21 -30.96
CA VAL A 280 -31.69 30.13 -32.00
C VAL A 280 -31.75 29.36 -33.31
N GLY A 281 -32.97 28.84 -33.63
CA GLY A 281 -33.22 28.28 -34.94
C GLY A 281 -34.49 27.43 -35.06
N ALA A 282 -35.68 27.95 -34.69
CA ALA A 282 -36.93 27.61 -35.35
C ALA A 282 -38.02 28.60 -34.90
N GLY A 283 -38.47 29.43 -35.82
CA GLY A 283 -39.37 30.53 -35.53
C GLY A 283 -40.84 30.16 -35.37
N GLY A 284 -41.57 31.12 -34.82
CA GLY A 284 -43.02 31.27 -35.06
C GLY A 284 -43.88 31.30 -33.79
N GLY A 285 -44.27 32.53 -33.34
CA GLY A 285 -45.64 32.81 -32.96
C GLY A 285 -46.06 32.78 -31.50
N VAL A 286 -46.14 34.01 -30.91
CA VAL A 286 -47.20 34.55 -30.04
C VAL A 286 -47.42 34.01 -28.62
N ASN A 287 -47.43 35.01 -27.73
CA ASN A 287 -48.07 35.14 -26.42
C ASN A 287 -47.23 34.88 -25.14
N GLY A 288 -47.07 36.02 -24.47
CA GLY A 288 -46.32 36.22 -23.25
C GLY A 288 -46.82 35.46 -22.01
N TYR A 289 -45.86 34.94 -21.30
CA TYR A 289 -45.92 34.70 -19.84
C TYR A 289 -44.54 35.05 -19.24
N PRO A 290 -44.48 35.48 -17.96
CA PRO A 290 -43.27 36.03 -17.37
C PRO A 290 -42.23 34.93 -17.12
N VAL A 291 -40.98 35.27 -17.45
CA VAL A 291 -39.80 34.43 -17.16
C VAL A 291 -39.60 34.40 -15.65
N ALA A 292 -39.88 33.26 -15.05
CA ALA A 292 -39.45 32.97 -13.68
C ALA A 292 -37.95 32.67 -13.69
N GLU A 293 -37.20 33.37 -12.87
CA GLU A 293 -35.79 33.16 -12.59
C GLU A 293 -35.52 31.69 -12.25
N SER A 294 -34.77 31.00 -13.09
CA SER A 294 -34.31 29.64 -12.82
C SER A 294 -33.19 29.66 -11.77
N GLN A 295 -33.55 29.42 -10.52
CA GLN A 295 -32.63 29.09 -9.47
C GLN A 295 -31.90 27.78 -9.81
N PRO A 296 -30.60 27.57 -9.45
CA PRO A 296 -29.90 26.33 -9.67
C PRO A 296 -30.61 25.20 -8.90
N ILE A 297 -31.07 24.18 -9.60
CA ILE A 297 -31.74 23.02 -9.02
C ILE A 297 -30.63 22.23 -8.29
N VAL A 298 -30.43 22.52 -7.01
CA VAL A 298 -29.75 21.60 -6.10
C VAL A 298 -30.74 20.45 -5.93
N ALA A 299 -30.43 19.31 -6.56
CA ALA A 299 -31.24 18.09 -6.39
C ALA A 299 -31.31 17.78 -4.88
N PRO A 300 -32.50 17.67 -4.29
CA PRO A 300 -32.63 17.38 -2.87
C PRO A 300 -31.99 16.00 -2.60
N ILE A 301 -31.21 15.92 -1.52
CA ILE A 301 -30.67 14.63 -1.03
C ILE A 301 -31.89 13.79 -0.63
N LEU A 302 -32.23 12.80 -1.43
CA LEU A 302 -33.33 11.86 -1.17
C LEU A 302 -32.81 10.65 -0.36
N PRO A 303 -33.63 10.07 0.51
CA PRO A 303 -33.31 8.81 1.17
C PRO A 303 -32.97 7.72 0.12
N LEU A 304 -32.02 6.84 0.44
CA LEU A 304 -31.55 5.79 -0.47
C LEU A 304 -32.68 4.92 -1.03
N ALA A 305 -33.67 4.60 -0.20
CA ALA A 305 -34.86 3.84 -0.59
C ALA A 305 -35.69 4.56 -1.67
N GLU A 306 -35.77 5.88 -1.63
CA GLU A 306 -36.50 6.67 -2.61
C GLU A 306 -35.75 6.81 -3.94
N MET A 307 -34.42 6.90 -3.89
CA MET A 307 -33.57 6.84 -5.08
C MET A 307 -33.63 5.47 -5.76
N GLU A 308 -33.59 4.40 -4.96
CA GLU A 308 -33.73 3.03 -5.47
C GLU A 308 -35.08 2.79 -6.13
N ARG A 309 -36.17 3.24 -5.49
CA ARG A 309 -37.53 3.19 -6.04
C ARG A 309 -37.62 3.92 -7.39
N ARG A 310 -37.09 5.13 -7.48
CA ARG A 310 -37.09 5.92 -8.72
C ARG A 310 -36.29 5.24 -9.83
N ALA A 311 -35.10 4.72 -9.51
CA ALA A 311 -34.29 3.99 -10.47
C ALA A 311 -35.01 2.75 -11.03
N ILE A 312 -35.71 1.99 -10.18
CA ILE A 312 -36.52 0.82 -10.59
C ILE A 312 -37.67 1.26 -11.50
N LEU A 313 -38.41 2.31 -11.16
CA LEU A 313 -39.51 2.82 -11.98
C LEU A 313 -39.01 3.30 -13.35
N GLN A 314 -37.90 4.05 -13.39
CA GLN A 314 -37.30 4.50 -14.65
C GLN A 314 -36.85 3.33 -15.54
N ALA A 315 -36.25 2.30 -14.96
CA ALA A 315 -35.82 1.12 -15.72
C ALA A 315 -37.01 0.34 -16.28
N LEU A 316 -38.09 0.21 -15.54
CA LEU A 316 -39.33 -0.44 -16.02
C LEU A 316 -40.00 0.36 -17.10
N ASP A 317 -40.09 1.69 -16.99
CA ASP A 317 -40.65 2.55 -18.03
C ASP A 317 -39.82 2.51 -19.31
N TYR A 318 -38.49 2.59 -19.20
CA TYR A 318 -37.59 2.46 -20.34
C TYR A 318 -37.71 1.12 -21.06
N THR A 319 -37.88 0.02 -20.31
CA THR A 319 -38.01 -1.33 -20.84
C THR A 319 -39.47 -1.70 -21.18
N LYS A 320 -40.41 -0.78 -21.09
CA LYS A 320 -41.84 -0.98 -21.31
C LYS A 320 -42.42 -2.18 -20.53
N GLY A 321 -41.96 -2.31 -19.27
CA GLY A 321 -42.40 -3.38 -18.35
C GLY A 321 -41.60 -4.69 -18.42
N ASP A 322 -40.59 -4.81 -19.26
CA ASP A 322 -39.73 -6.00 -19.30
C ASP A 322 -38.83 -6.06 -18.03
N ARG A 323 -39.25 -6.87 -17.08
CA ARG A 323 -38.57 -7.06 -15.80
C ARG A 323 -37.20 -7.72 -15.93
N VAL A 324 -36.98 -8.52 -16.98
CA VAL A 324 -35.70 -9.20 -17.20
C VAL A 324 -34.68 -8.19 -17.68
N MET A 325 -35.06 -7.36 -18.64
CA MET A 325 -34.22 -6.30 -19.17
C MET A 325 -33.99 -5.18 -18.13
N ALA A 326 -35.01 -4.82 -17.34
CA ALA A 326 -34.89 -3.86 -16.26
C ALA A 326 -33.90 -4.32 -15.18
N ALA A 327 -33.93 -5.59 -14.77
CA ALA A 327 -32.98 -6.15 -13.82
C ALA A 327 -31.54 -6.08 -14.34
N HIS A 328 -31.34 -6.36 -15.62
CA HIS A 328 -30.04 -6.27 -16.30
C HIS A 328 -29.53 -4.83 -16.36
N LEU A 329 -30.38 -3.86 -16.71
CA LEU A 329 -30.03 -2.43 -16.74
C LEU A 329 -29.67 -1.87 -15.35
N LEU A 330 -30.31 -2.36 -14.30
CA LEU A 330 -30.05 -1.97 -12.91
C LEU A 330 -28.87 -2.74 -12.29
N GLY A 331 -28.27 -3.69 -12.99
CA GLY A 331 -27.17 -4.51 -12.47
C GLY A 331 -27.55 -5.41 -11.29
N ILE A 332 -28.85 -5.76 -11.15
CA ILE A 332 -29.34 -6.59 -10.03
C ILE A 332 -29.93 -7.93 -10.52
N GLY A 333 -29.92 -8.92 -9.65
CA GLY A 333 -30.53 -10.22 -9.96
C GLY A 333 -32.05 -10.12 -10.10
N ARG A 334 -32.66 -10.95 -10.98
CA ARG A 334 -34.13 -11.01 -11.18
C ARG A 334 -34.89 -11.19 -9.87
N THR A 335 -34.45 -12.08 -9.01
CA THR A 335 -35.06 -12.34 -7.70
C THR A 335 -35.01 -11.11 -6.79
N THR A 336 -33.95 -10.33 -6.87
CA THR A 336 -33.79 -9.08 -6.13
C THR A 336 -34.76 -8.02 -6.63
N LEU A 337 -34.92 -7.87 -7.96
CA LEU A 337 -35.87 -6.95 -8.54
C LEU A 337 -37.31 -7.30 -8.14
N TYR A 338 -37.72 -8.59 -8.23
CA TYR A 338 -39.05 -9.03 -7.81
C TYR A 338 -39.32 -8.76 -6.33
N ARG A 339 -38.35 -8.98 -5.45
CA ARG A 339 -38.47 -8.66 -4.02
C ARG A 339 -38.65 -7.16 -3.81
N LYS A 340 -37.89 -6.32 -4.51
CA LYS A 340 -37.96 -4.84 -4.41
C LYS A 340 -39.25 -4.30 -4.97
N LEU A 341 -39.78 -4.85 -6.06
CA LEU A 341 -41.10 -4.49 -6.59
C LEU A 341 -42.22 -4.77 -5.60
N LYS A 342 -42.14 -5.88 -4.87
CA LYS A 342 -43.08 -6.21 -3.81
C LYS A 342 -42.93 -5.30 -2.60
N GLU A 343 -41.69 -4.98 -2.21
CA GLU A 343 -41.36 -4.10 -1.08
C GLU A 343 -41.89 -2.67 -1.28
N TYR A 344 -41.81 -2.18 -2.53
CA TYR A 344 -42.25 -0.82 -2.87
C TYR A 344 -43.67 -0.75 -3.42
N GLU A 345 -44.46 -1.84 -3.36
CA GLU A 345 -45.84 -1.95 -3.86
C GLU A 345 -46.00 -1.46 -5.32
N ILE A 346 -44.99 -1.66 -6.15
CA ILE A 346 -45.04 -1.30 -7.57
C ILE A 346 -45.75 -2.44 -8.29
N SER A 347 -47.07 -2.26 -8.48
CA SER A 347 -47.90 -3.14 -9.32
C SER A 347 -47.97 -2.56 -10.72
N ASN A 348 -47.75 -3.41 -11.73
CA ASN A 348 -48.13 -3.10 -13.11
C ASN A 348 -49.46 -3.74 -13.39
#